data_0d55b2b3b7c4d286707fed1cf71dff2c
#
_entry.id   0d55b2b3b7c4d286707fed1cf71dff2c
#
_cell.length_a   1.000
_cell.length_b   1.000
_cell.length_c   1.000
_cell.angle_alpha   90.00
_cell.angle_beta   90.00
_cell.angle_gamma   90.00
#
_symmetry.space_group_name_H-M   'P 1'
#
loop_
_entity.id
_entity.type
_entity.pdbx_description
1 polymer ?
#
loop_
_entity_poly.entity_id
_entity_poly.type
_entity_poly.pdbx_seq_one_letter_code
_entity_poly.pdbx_strand_id
1 'polypeptide(L)'
;HFGNFGVLRDNHSGALIAPAPLFDHGLSLFNYAMPKDIKNLDQYAKTRLPAYPDVTFEDICREVAGKAQSQQLRRLIGFTFKRHPSVNWPEERLTAIEKHLQKRVRQLLGMVK
;
A
#
# COMPACT_ATOMS: atom_id res chain seq x y z
N HIS A 1 -4.75 9.45 3.49
CA HIS A 1 -5.39 10.40 4.39
C HIS A 1 -4.40 10.89 5.45
N PHE A 2 -4.27 12.20 5.62
CA PHE A 2 -3.31 12.82 6.55
C PHE A 2 -3.53 12.44 8.02
N GLY A 3 -4.74 12.11 8.42
CA GLY A 3 -5.11 11.73 9.78
C GLY A 3 -4.74 10.30 10.18
N ASN A 4 -4.30 9.46 9.21
CA ASN A 4 -4.11 8.03 9.44
C ASN A 4 -2.63 7.61 9.48
N PHE A 5 -1.74 8.56 9.68
CA PHE A 5 -0.32 8.30 9.94
C PHE A 5 0.24 9.34 10.89
N GLY A 6 1.37 9.05 11.48
CA GLY A 6 2.01 9.95 12.40
C GLY A 6 3.44 9.55 12.71
N VAL A 7 4.03 10.30 13.60
CA VAL A 7 5.37 10.04 14.13
C VAL A 7 5.34 10.02 15.65
N LEU A 8 6.16 9.16 16.24
CA LEU A 8 6.40 9.14 17.67
C LEU A 8 7.41 10.22 18.02
N ARG A 9 7.10 10.97 19.06
CA ARG A 9 7.94 12.03 19.59
C ARG A 9 8.24 11.76 21.05
N ASP A 10 9.47 11.97 21.47
CA ASP A 10 9.85 11.93 22.88
C ASP A 10 9.19 13.09 23.65
N ASN A 11 8.52 12.77 24.76
CA ASN A 11 7.76 13.77 25.52
C ASN A 11 8.65 14.77 26.27
N HIS A 12 9.90 14.45 26.54
CA HIS A 12 10.83 15.33 27.30
C HIS A 12 11.66 16.19 26.36
N SER A 13 12.24 15.59 25.33
CA SER A 13 13.14 16.28 24.40
C SER A 13 12.43 16.89 23.19
N GLY A 14 11.22 16.42 22.86
CA GLY A 14 10.53 16.76 21.63
C GLY A 14 11.12 16.12 20.37
N ALA A 15 12.16 15.29 20.50
CA ALA A 15 12.80 14.64 19.38
C ALA A 15 11.88 13.63 18.70
N LEU A 16 11.94 13.54 17.36
CA LEU A 16 11.25 12.50 16.60
C LEU A 16 11.99 11.18 16.76
N ILE A 17 11.27 10.13 17.16
CA ILE A 17 11.83 8.82 17.48
C ILE A 17 11.66 7.85 16.31
N ALA A 18 10.44 7.71 15.80
CA ALA A 18 10.09 6.72 14.80
C ALA A 18 8.75 7.06 14.12
N PRO A 19 8.42 6.43 12.99
CA PRO A 19 7.04 6.41 12.49
C PRO A 19 6.12 5.78 13.54
N ALA A 20 4.91 6.30 13.68
CA ALA A 20 3.88 5.69 14.50
C ALA A 20 3.46 4.32 13.91
N PRO A 21 2.99 3.37 14.73
CA PRO A 21 2.36 2.15 14.22
C PRO A 21 1.23 2.47 13.25
N LEU A 22 1.03 1.60 12.26
CA LEU A 22 -0.08 1.74 11.31
C LEU A 22 -1.42 1.63 12.02
N PHE A 23 -2.36 2.51 11.68
CA PHE A 23 -3.70 2.53 12.25
C PHE A 23 -4.72 3.01 11.23
N ASP A 24 -5.97 2.59 11.42
CA ASP A 24 -7.14 3.01 10.63
C ASP A 24 -7.01 2.79 9.12
N HIS A 25 -6.49 1.63 8.72
CA HIS A 25 -6.30 1.24 7.31
C HIS A 25 -7.41 0.30 6.79
N GLY A 26 -8.56 0.21 7.48
CA GLY A 26 -9.65 -0.69 7.12
C GLY A 26 -10.28 -0.46 5.76
N LEU A 27 -10.09 0.73 5.16
CA LEU A 27 -10.58 1.06 3.83
C LEU A 27 -9.51 0.89 2.73
N SER A 28 -8.35 0.31 3.07
CA SER A 28 -7.29 0.02 2.10
C SER A 28 -7.65 -1.13 1.16
N LEU A 29 -6.73 -1.43 0.26
CA LEU A 29 -6.80 -2.57 -0.66
C LEU A 29 -8.10 -2.59 -1.48
N PHE A 30 -8.47 -1.42 -1.99
CA PHE A 30 -9.61 -1.25 -2.88
C PHE A 30 -10.96 -1.64 -2.24
N ASN A 31 -11.16 -1.33 -0.97
CA ASN A 31 -12.38 -1.66 -0.25
C ASN A 31 -13.65 -1.18 -0.95
N TYR A 32 -13.62 -0.02 -1.60
CA TYR A 32 -14.75 0.54 -2.34
C TYR A 32 -14.88 0.05 -3.79
N ALA A 33 -13.96 -0.78 -4.28
CA ALA A 33 -14.06 -1.32 -5.64
C ALA A 33 -15.25 -2.26 -5.76
N MET A 34 -16.10 -2.00 -6.73
CA MET A 34 -17.26 -2.84 -7.07
C MET A 34 -16.81 -4.05 -7.92
N PRO A 35 -17.63 -5.10 -8.09
CA PRO A 35 -17.27 -6.26 -8.90
C PRO A 35 -16.80 -5.91 -10.32
N LYS A 36 -17.39 -4.90 -10.94
CA LYS A 36 -16.96 -4.41 -12.26
C LYS A 36 -15.54 -3.83 -12.25
N ASP A 37 -15.17 -3.17 -11.15
CA ASP A 37 -13.84 -2.56 -10.99
C ASP A 37 -12.77 -3.62 -10.72
N ILE A 38 -13.14 -4.70 -10.03
CA ILE A 38 -12.26 -5.83 -9.74
C ILE A 38 -11.80 -6.51 -11.03
N LYS A 39 -12.68 -6.61 -12.04
CA LYS A 39 -12.33 -7.17 -13.36
C LYS A 39 -11.23 -6.38 -14.08
N ASN A 40 -11.10 -5.09 -13.78
CA ASN A 40 -10.04 -4.24 -14.33
C ASN A 40 -9.43 -3.36 -13.24
N LEU A 41 -8.85 -4.01 -12.24
CA LEU A 41 -8.36 -3.35 -11.03
C LEU A 41 -7.21 -2.37 -11.31
N ASP A 42 -6.37 -2.66 -12.31
CA ASP A 42 -5.29 -1.75 -12.70
C ASP A 42 -5.82 -0.40 -13.22
N GLN A 43 -6.94 -0.41 -13.95
CA GLN A 43 -7.58 0.82 -14.41
C GLN A 43 -8.24 1.57 -13.25
N TYR A 44 -8.92 0.85 -12.38
CA TYR A 44 -9.52 1.44 -11.18
C TYR A 44 -8.46 2.06 -10.27
N ALA A 45 -7.31 1.40 -10.09
CA ALA A 45 -6.20 1.90 -9.27
C ALA A 45 -5.67 3.25 -9.74
N LYS A 46 -5.71 3.54 -11.04
CA LYS A 46 -5.30 4.85 -11.59
C LYS A 46 -6.19 6.01 -11.12
N THR A 47 -7.40 5.72 -10.65
CA THR A 47 -8.31 6.74 -10.09
C THR A 47 -8.05 7.01 -8.61
N ARG A 48 -7.17 6.22 -7.97
CA ARG A 48 -6.83 6.33 -6.55
C ARG A 48 -5.52 7.10 -6.41
N LEU A 49 -5.63 8.39 -6.25
CA LEU A 49 -4.49 9.29 -6.12
C LEU A 49 -4.17 9.57 -4.65
N PRO A 50 -2.90 9.88 -4.33
CA PRO A 50 -2.54 10.37 -3.01
C PRO A 50 -3.31 11.66 -2.68
N ALA A 51 -3.48 11.94 -1.39
CA ALA A 51 -4.11 13.18 -0.93
C ALA A 51 -3.21 14.42 -1.13
N TYR A 52 -1.99 14.23 -1.59
CA TYR A 52 -1.04 15.32 -1.85
C TYR A 52 -1.28 15.90 -3.25
N PRO A 53 -1.53 17.21 -3.38
CA PRO A 53 -1.65 17.84 -4.68
C PRO A 53 -0.29 17.80 -5.42
N ASP A 54 -0.36 17.64 -6.73
CA ASP A 54 0.78 17.74 -7.65
C ASP A 54 1.94 16.75 -7.43
N VAL A 55 1.73 15.72 -6.60
CA VAL A 55 2.74 14.68 -6.33
C VAL A 55 2.13 13.30 -6.52
N THR A 56 2.76 12.48 -7.33
CA THR A 56 2.35 11.08 -7.49
C THR A 56 3.00 10.20 -6.42
N PHE A 57 2.41 9.03 -6.17
CA PHE A 57 3.03 8.05 -5.28
C PHE A 57 4.41 7.60 -5.80
N GLU A 58 4.57 7.52 -7.10
CA GLU A 58 5.82 7.19 -7.78
C GLU A 58 6.92 8.24 -7.51
N ASP A 59 6.57 9.52 -7.51
CA ASP A 59 7.50 10.60 -7.20
C ASP A 59 7.97 10.52 -5.75
N ILE A 60 7.03 10.30 -4.82
CA ILE A 60 7.35 10.07 -3.42
C ILE A 60 8.28 8.86 -3.26
N CYS A 61 7.96 7.75 -3.94
CA CYS A 61 8.76 6.54 -3.86
C CYS A 61 10.21 6.78 -4.36
N ARG A 62 10.39 7.48 -5.48
CA ARG A 62 11.72 7.80 -6.01
C ARG A 62 12.53 8.68 -5.07
N GLU A 63 11.86 9.58 -4.35
CA GLU A 63 12.52 10.52 -3.45
C GLU A 63 12.93 9.85 -2.13
N VAL A 64 12.04 9.04 -1.52
CA VAL A 64 12.24 8.56 -0.15
C VAL A 64 12.63 7.08 -0.05
N ALA A 65 12.40 6.27 -1.08
CA ALA A 65 12.65 4.85 -1.00
C ALA A 65 14.12 4.51 -1.32
N GLY A 66 14.79 3.91 -0.36
CA GLY A 66 16.16 3.45 -0.46
C GLY A 66 16.29 1.94 -0.28
N LYS A 67 17.51 1.50 0.00
CA LYS A 67 17.87 0.08 0.15
C LYS A 67 16.99 -0.66 1.19
N ALA A 68 16.68 -0.02 2.31
CA ALA A 68 15.84 -0.63 3.35
C ALA A 68 14.42 -0.90 2.85
N GLN A 69 13.80 0.08 2.18
CA GLN A 69 12.47 -0.06 1.60
C GLN A 69 12.45 -1.10 0.47
N SER A 70 13.50 -1.17 -0.34
CA SER A 70 13.67 -2.21 -1.35
C SER A 70 13.68 -3.61 -0.74
N GLN A 71 14.41 -3.82 0.36
CA GLN A 71 14.43 -5.10 1.06
C GLN A 71 13.06 -5.47 1.64
N GLN A 72 12.32 -4.50 2.17
CA GLN A 72 10.96 -4.70 2.67
C GLN A 72 9.98 -5.05 1.53
N LEU A 73 10.04 -4.34 0.41
CA LEU A 73 9.22 -4.63 -0.77
C LEU A 73 9.45 -6.04 -1.31
N ARG A 74 10.71 -6.51 -1.32
CA ARG A 74 11.04 -7.88 -1.77
C ARG A 74 10.35 -8.96 -0.96
N ARG A 75 10.05 -8.72 0.33
CA ARG A 75 9.31 -9.66 1.19
C ARG A 75 7.85 -9.84 0.76
N LEU A 76 7.31 -8.92 -0.04
CA LEU A 76 5.97 -9.02 -0.59
C LEU A 76 5.90 -9.81 -1.91
N ILE A 77 7.04 -10.18 -2.48
CA ILE A 77 7.06 -11.02 -3.69
C ILE A 77 6.48 -12.40 -3.33
N GLY A 78 5.46 -12.82 -4.07
CA GLY A 78 4.75 -14.08 -3.82
C GLY A 78 3.73 -14.03 -2.67
N PHE A 79 3.47 -12.84 -2.09
CA PHE A 79 2.45 -12.71 -1.05
C PHE A 79 1.08 -13.12 -1.56
N THR A 80 0.37 -13.90 -0.74
CA THR A 80 -1.03 -14.26 -0.92
C THR A 80 -1.78 -14.09 0.40
N PHE A 81 -3.05 -13.73 0.34
CA PHE A 81 -3.89 -13.70 1.53
C PHE A 81 -4.13 -15.10 2.06
N LYS A 82 -4.07 -15.27 3.37
CA LYS A 82 -4.53 -16.50 4.00
C LYS A 82 -6.06 -16.58 3.87
N ARG A 83 -6.54 -17.67 3.25
CA ARG A 83 -7.99 -17.93 3.16
C ARG A 83 -8.49 -18.45 4.50
N HIS A 84 -9.61 -17.89 4.98
CA HIS A 84 -10.29 -18.40 6.16
C HIS A 84 -11.20 -19.57 5.75
N PRO A 85 -11.36 -20.63 6.57
CA PRO A 85 -12.18 -21.80 6.19
C PRO A 85 -13.64 -21.48 5.89
N SER A 86 -14.22 -20.46 6.55
CA SER A 86 -15.67 -20.20 6.51
C SER A 86 -16.06 -18.86 5.91
N VAL A 87 -15.19 -17.84 6.01
CA VAL A 87 -15.54 -16.46 5.64
C VAL A 87 -14.40 -15.81 4.90
N ASN A 88 -14.61 -15.54 3.62
CA ASN A 88 -13.67 -14.78 2.79
C ASN A 88 -14.42 -13.78 1.92
N TRP A 89 -13.70 -12.79 1.43
CA TRP A 89 -14.10 -12.09 0.22
C TRP A 89 -14.16 -13.06 -0.96
N PRO A 90 -14.92 -12.73 -2.02
CA PRO A 90 -14.95 -13.56 -3.23
C PRO A 90 -13.53 -13.83 -3.74
N GLU A 91 -13.26 -15.06 -4.15
CA GLU A 91 -11.94 -15.50 -4.62
C GLU A 91 -11.41 -14.65 -5.79
N GLU A 92 -12.31 -14.26 -6.70
CA GLU A 92 -11.98 -13.35 -7.80
C GLU A 92 -11.38 -12.03 -7.29
N ARG A 93 -11.94 -11.47 -6.21
CA ARG A 93 -11.47 -10.24 -5.59
C ARG A 93 -10.10 -10.41 -4.95
N LEU A 94 -9.92 -11.45 -4.16
CA LEU A 94 -8.64 -11.75 -3.50
C LEU A 94 -7.52 -11.94 -4.52
N THR A 95 -7.77 -12.74 -5.54
CA THR A 95 -6.82 -13.02 -6.62
C THR A 95 -6.47 -11.76 -7.42
N ALA A 96 -7.46 -10.91 -7.71
CA ALA A 96 -7.22 -9.65 -8.43
C ALA A 96 -6.33 -8.70 -7.60
N ILE A 97 -6.58 -8.58 -6.30
CA ILE A 97 -5.76 -7.75 -5.40
C ILE A 97 -4.34 -8.31 -5.30
N GLU A 98 -4.17 -9.61 -5.16
CA GLU A 98 -2.86 -10.28 -5.12
C GLU A 98 -2.06 -10.01 -6.40
N LYS A 99 -2.67 -10.18 -7.56
CA LYS A 99 -2.03 -9.87 -8.86
C LYS A 99 -1.64 -8.41 -8.99
N HIS A 100 -2.53 -7.50 -8.60
CA HIS A 100 -2.24 -6.07 -8.60
C HIS A 100 -1.07 -5.74 -7.66
N LEU A 101 -1.07 -6.29 -6.44
CA LEU A 101 0.00 -6.12 -5.48
C LEU A 101 1.36 -6.58 -6.05
N GLN A 102 1.41 -7.77 -6.67
CA GLN A 102 2.64 -8.28 -7.28
C GLN A 102 3.16 -7.37 -8.41
N LYS A 103 2.26 -6.87 -9.24
CA LYS A 103 2.62 -5.90 -10.29
C LYS A 103 3.16 -4.61 -9.68
N ARG A 104 2.50 -4.09 -8.66
CA ARG A 104 2.90 -2.86 -7.98
C ARG A 104 4.25 -2.98 -7.28
N VAL A 105 4.50 -4.08 -6.60
CA VAL A 105 5.79 -4.37 -5.94
C VAL A 105 6.93 -4.37 -6.97
N ARG A 106 6.77 -5.05 -8.10
CA ARG A 106 7.80 -5.07 -9.16
C ARG A 106 8.05 -3.67 -9.73
N GLN A 107 6.99 -2.91 -9.98
CA GLN A 107 7.08 -1.53 -10.46
C GLN A 107 7.87 -0.66 -9.48
N LEU A 108 7.54 -0.72 -8.19
CA LEU A 108 8.21 0.07 -7.16
C LEU A 108 9.68 -0.35 -6.98
N LEU A 109 9.98 -1.66 -7.03
CA LEU A 109 11.36 -2.14 -6.98
C LEU A 109 12.22 -1.62 -8.14
N GLY A 110 11.63 -1.39 -9.31
CA GLY A 110 12.32 -0.77 -10.45
C GLY A 110 12.59 0.73 -10.29
N MET A 111 11.95 1.39 -9.33
CA MET A 111 12.09 2.83 -9.06
C MET A 111 13.06 3.14 -7.92
N VAL A 112 13.33 2.17 -7.05
CA VAL A 112 14.22 2.36 -5.89
C VAL A 112 15.66 2.42 -6.36
N LYS A 113 16.36 3.43 -5.87
CA LYS A 113 17.78 3.64 -6.15
C LYS A 113 18.69 2.68 -5.37
#